data_d7fbc18d4fa556efb93cdccd492e1170
#
_entry.id   d7fbc18d4fa556efb93cdccd492e1170
#
_cell.length_a   1.000
_cell.length_b   1.000
_cell.length_c   1.000
_cell.angle_alpha   90.00
_cell.angle_beta   90.00
_cell.angle_gamma   90.00
#
_symmetry.space_group_name_H-M   'P 1'
#
loop_
_entity.id
_entity.type
_entity.pdbx_description
1 polymer ?
#
loop_
_entity_poly.entity_id
_entity_poly.type
_entity_poly.pdbx_seq_one_letter_code
_entity_poly.pdbx_strand_id
1 'polypeptide(L)'
;MRTGSLTRAAAACSMSIGSASRLLGKMRETFGDDLFDRTNHGLIPTPKAKALAPRVARIVGNYSELFNPEVFAPTDLIRVIRIGCVDNAIFTYLSQSLPPLFEKAPRIGVEFRPITSRFPEQLATGELDFAVYPTAPESDVLHSAPLAEDVFVLACSKNHPLARLREKRALTAEDFKPYRQVRIATAPAKYDADPWSNTRSDVPMLADTVTVWTPFFNSVLQIMSDTELWGAVPYQLFMRQRRWFPDLVILGRPASTKIFSPKLLWHDRLHDDPASVWVRSVLLSAAKELADLEGLPVLEDL
;
A
#
# COMPACT_ATOMS: atom_id res chain seq x y z
N MET A 1 -1.41 -24.62 43.85
CA MET A 1 -0.11 -25.21 44.11
C MET A 1 0.90 -24.21 44.70
N ARG A 2 1.12 -23.00 44.13
CA ARG A 2 2.11 -22.05 44.66
C ARG A 2 1.89 -21.55 46.07
N THR A 3 0.64 -21.44 46.50
CA THR A 3 0.28 -20.81 47.80
C THR A 3 0.06 -21.83 48.93
N GLY A 4 -0.28 -23.10 48.65
CA GLY A 4 -0.67 -24.13 49.62
C GLY A 4 -1.89 -23.77 50.48
N SER A 5 -2.65 -22.73 50.12
CA SER A 5 -3.78 -22.20 50.87
C SER A 5 -4.87 -21.66 49.96
N LEU A 6 -6.12 -22.08 50.14
CA LEU A 6 -7.25 -21.59 49.36
C LEU A 6 -7.47 -20.08 49.55
N THR A 7 -7.32 -19.58 50.78
CA THR A 7 -7.44 -18.14 51.08
C THR A 7 -6.43 -17.31 50.37
N ARG A 8 -5.14 -17.72 50.36
CA ARG A 8 -4.09 -17.03 49.65
C ARG A 8 -4.23 -17.14 48.11
N ALA A 9 -4.72 -18.30 47.61
CA ALA A 9 -5.05 -18.48 46.23
C ALA A 9 -6.21 -17.59 45.76
N ALA A 10 -7.25 -17.46 46.55
CA ALA A 10 -8.38 -16.55 46.27
C ALA A 10 -7.91 -15.09 46.19
N ALA A 11 -7.13 -14.64 47.15
CA ALA A 11 -6.55 -13.29 47.12
C ALA A 11 -5.67 -13.04 45.89
N ALA A 12 -4.81 -14.00 45.51
CA ALA A 12 -3.98 -13.92 44.33
C ALA A 12 -4.77 -13.88 43.00
N CYS A 13 -6.00 -14.35 43.00
CA CYS A 13 -6.92 -14.33 41.84
C CYS A 13 -7.99 -13.21 41.96
N SER A 14 -7.86 -12.29 42.91
CA SER A 14 -8.84 -11.21 43.17
C SER A 14 -10.28 -11.70 43.32
N MET A 15 -10.48 -12.83 44.01
CA MET A 15 -11.79 -13.44 44.21
C MET A 15 -12.09 -13.70 45.71
N SER A 16 -13.40 -13.87 46.05
CA SER A 16 -13.76 -14.24 47.39
C SER A 16 -13.40 -15.70 47.67
N ILE A 17 -13.18 -16.02 48.97
CA ILE A 17 -12.93 -17.40 49.41
C ILE A 17 -14.08 -18.34 49.02
N GLY A 18 -15.35 -17.87 49.13
CA GLY A 18 -16.52 -18.64 48.72
C GLY A 18 -16.52 -18.96 47.22
N SER A 19 -16.12 -18.01 46.37
CA SER A 19 -15.99 -18.22 44.94
C SER A 19 -14.85 -19.20 44.61
N ALA A 20 -13.70 -19.06 45.26
CA ALA A 20 -12.59 -19.99 45.11
C ALA A 20 -12.96 -21.43 45.56
N SER A 21 -13.70 -21.56 46.65
CA SER A 21 -14.17 -22.87 47.12
C SER A 21 -15.12 -23.54 46.12
N ARG A 22 -16.10 -22.79 45.58
CA ARG A 22 -17.01 -23.29 44.53
C ARG A 22 -16.26 -23.71 43.26
N LEU A 23 -15.30 -22.90 42.84
CA LEU A 23 -14.49 -23.22 41.68
C LEU A 23 -13.65 -24.48 41.88
N LEU A 24 -13.04 -24.66 43.06
CA LEU A 24 -12.30 -25.86 43.40
C LEU A 24 -13.25 -27.09 43.43
N GLY A 25 -14.48 -26.96 43.96
CA GLY A 25 -15.50 -28.03 43.92
C GLY A 25 -15.81 -28.46 42.48
N LYS A 26 -16.05 -27.49 41.61
CA LYS A 26 -16.29 -27.75 40.17
C LYS A 26 -15.08 -28.40 39.47
N MET A 27 -13.86 -28.01 39.83
CA MET A 27 -12.65 -28.67 39.30
C MET A 27 -12.54 -30.12 39.77
N ARG A 28 -12.85 -30.40 41.03
CA ARG A 28 -12.90 -31.78 41.59
C ARG A 28 -13.86 -32.68 40.81
N GLU A 29 -15.08 -32.17 40.58
CA GLU A 29 -16.08 -32.88 39.78
C GLU A 29 -15.58 -33.11 38.34
N THR A 30 -15.02 -32.07 37.70
CA THR A 30 -14.56 -32.17 36.31
C THR A 30 -13.43 -33.17 36.14
N PHE A 31 -12.49 -33.22 37.10
CA PHE A 31 -11.33 -34.08 36.99
C PHE A 31 -11.51 -35.44 37.73
N GLY A 32 -12.61 -35.62 38.47
CA GLY A 32 -12.83 -36.84 39.24
C GLY A 32 -11.72 -37.12 40.25
N ASP A 33 -11.26 -36.07 40.96
CA ASP A 33 -10.10 -36.13 41.88
C ASP A 33 -10.21 -34.95 42.85
N ASP A 34 -9.82 -35.14 44.10
CA ASP A 34 -9.86 -34.09 45.11
C ASP A 34 -8.88 -32.96 44.88
N LEU A 35 -7.90 -33.16 44.00
CA LEU A 35 -6.84 -32.27 43.55
C LEU A 35 -5.93 -31.76 44.69
N PHE A 36 -6.47 -31.54 45.86
CA PHE A 36 -5.74 -31.09 47.06
C PHE A 36 -6.27 -31.72 48.29
N ASP A 37 -5.42 -32.40 49.08
CA ASP A 37 -5.67 -32.95 50.37
C ASP A 37 -5.49 -31.89 51.46
N ARG A 38 -6.37 -31.89 52.49
CA ARG A 38 -6.25 -31.04 53.66
C ARG A 38 -5.31 -31.67 54.68
N THR A 39 -4.32 -30.92 55.11
CA THR A 39 -3.41 -31.34 56.17
C THR A 39 -3.30 -30.23 57.22
N ASN A 40 -2.68 -30.53 58.37
CA ASN A 40 -2.39 -29.55 59.41
C ASN A 40 -1.45 -28.39 58.94
N HIS A 41 -0.81 -28.57 57.81
CA HIS A 41 0.11 -27.59 57.20
C HIS A 41 -0.46 -26.91 55.94
N GLY A 42 -1.74 -27.10 55.64
CA GLY A 42 -2.43 -26.52 54.49
C GLY A 42 -2.87 -27.53 53.42
N LEU A 43 -2.94 -27.10 52.18
CA LEU A 43 -3.38 -27.92 51.07
C LEU A 43 -2.17 -28.54 50.34
N ILE A 44 -2.17 -29.87 50.23
CA ILE A 44 -1.16 -30.64 49.53
C ILE A 44 -1.75 -31.18 48.22
N PRO A 45 -1.09 -30.99 47.05
CA PRO A 45 -1.61 -31.46 45.77
C PRO A 45 -1.55 -32.98 45.66
N THR A 46 -2.63 -33.61 45.14
CA THR A 46 -2.69 -35.02 44.77
C THR A 46 -1.71 -35.36 43.65
N PRO A 47 -1.39 -36.64 43.41
CA PRO A 47 -0.60 -37.02 42.24
C PRO A 47 -1.19 -36.56 40.92
N LYS A 48 -2.52 -36.57 40.79
CA LYS A 48 -3.26 -36.09 39.62
C LYS A 48 -3.10 -34.58 39.45
N ALA A 49 -3.23 -33.80 40.54
CA ALA A 49 -2.98 -32.35 40.50
C ALA A 49 -1.53 -32.02 40.07
N LYS A 50 -0.56 -32.78 40.58
CA LYS A 50 0.83 -32.63 40.18
C LYS A 50 1.05 -32.89 38.69
N ALA A 51 0.39 -33.93 38.14
CA ALA A 51 0.47 -34.27 36.71
C ALA A 51 -0.24 -33.23 35.81
N LEU A 52 -1.31 -32.58 36.29
CA LEU A 52 -2.05 -31.56 35.56
C LEU A 52 -1.32 -30.17 35.57
N ALA A 53 -0.59 -29.89 36.65
CA ALA A 53 0.01 -28.57 36.85
C ALA A 53 0.86 -28.06 35.66
N PRO A 54 1.78 -28.82 35.05
CA PRO A 54 2.58 -28.34 33.93
C PRO A 54 1.72 -28.08 32.68
N ARG A 55 0.65 -28.87 32.47
CA ARG A 55 -0.27 -28.70 31.35
C ARG A 55 -1.10 -27.40 31.51
N VAL A 56 -1.62 -27.18 32.72
CA VAL A 56 -2.36 -25.94 33.04
C VAL A 56 -1.44 -24.72 32.96
N ALA A 57 -0.22 -24.81 33.49
CA ALA A 57 0.75 -23.71 33.41
C ALA A 57 1.06 -23.31 31.96
N ARG A 58 1.19 -24.28 31.05
CA ARG A 58 1.38 -24.02 29.61
C ARG A 58 0.18 -23.32 28.99
N ILE A 59 -1.05 -23.76 29.29
CA ILE A 59 -2.28 -23.13 28.79
C ILE A 59 -2.39 -21.67 29.30
N VAL A 60 -2.14 -21.45 30.60
CA VAL A 60 -2.17 -20.12 31.20
C VAL A 60 -1.07 -19.24 30.62
N GLY A 61 0.13 -19.79 30.37
CA GLY A 61 1.22 -19.08 29.70
C GLY A 61 0.83 -18.61 28.30
N ASN A 62 0.35 -19.53 27.46
CA ASN A 62 -0.12 -19.19 26.12
C ASN A 62 -1.27 -18.17 26.14
N TYR A 63 -2.20 -18.31 27.09
CA TYR A 63 -3.28 -17.32 27.29
C TYR A 63 -2.75 -15.93 27.65
N SER A 64 -1.75 -15.85 28.54
CA SER A 64 -1.13 -14.59 28.92
C SER A 64 -0.37 -13.93 27.78
N GLU A 65 0.21 -14.73 26.87
CA GLU A 65 0.91 -14.24 25.68
C GLU A 65 -0.05 -13.50 24.72
N LEU A 66 -1.35 -13.90 24.67
CA LEU A 66 -2.34 -13.21 23.84
C LEU A 66 -2.59 -11.75 24.26
N PHE A 67 -2.30 -11.40 25.52
CA PHE A 67 -2.49 -10.07 26.07
C PHE A 67 -1.18 -9.28 26.23
N ASN A 68 -0.04 -9.92 26.00
CA ASN A 68 1.20 -9.20 25.92
C ASN A 68 1.24 -8.45 24.58
N PRO A 69 1.48 -7.14 24.57
CA PRO A 69 1.74 -6.44 23.32
C PRO A 69 2.97 -7.07 22.68
N GLU A 70 2.79 -7.80 21.60
CA GLU A 70 3.92 -8.25 20.79
C GLU A 70 4.68 -7.02 20.33
N VAL A 71 5.93 -6.93 20.68
CA VAL A 71 6.83 -5.92 20.13
C VAL A 71 7.03 -6.28 18.67
N PHE A 72 6.37 -5.53 17.79
CA PHE A 72 6.49 -5.77 16.35
C PHE A 72 7.96 -5.71 15.92
N ALA A 73 8.43 -6.79 15.29
CA ALA A 73 9.73 -6.87 14.66
C ALA A 73 9.56 -7.21 13.17
N PRO A 74 10.05 -6.39 12.24
CA PRO A 74 9.94 -6.67 10.81
C PRO A 74 10.47 -8.03 10.40
N THR A 75 11.53 -8.53 11.07
CA THR A 75 12.14 -9.84 10.82
C THR A 75 11.18 -11.01 11.01
N ASP A 76 10.15 -10.84 11.84
CA ASP A 76 9.19 -11.88 12.17
C ASP A 76 7.93 -11.82 11.30
N LEU A 77 7.80 -10.77 10.47
CA LEU A 77 6.64 -10.56 9.64
C LEU A 77 6.53 -11.62 8.52
N ILE A 78 5.49 -12.44 8.61
CA ILE A 78 5.10 -13.42 7.58
C ILE A 78 3.75 -12.99 7.03
N ARG A 79 3.77 -12.21 5.94
CA ARG A 79 2.55 -11.67 5.34
C ARG A 79 2.77 -11.38 3.87
N VAL A 80 1.74 -11.53 3.05
CA VAL A 80 1.71 -11.00 1.68
C VAL A 80 0.97 -9.66 1.72
N ILE A 81 1.67 -8.59 1.35
CA ILE A 81 1.10 -7.25 1.22
C ILE A 81 0.54 -7.09 -0.18
N ARG A 82 -0.76 -6.81 -0.29
CA ARG A 82 -1.48 -6.67 -1.55
C ARG A 82 -1.71 -5.20 -1.85
N ILE A 83 -1.16 -4.72 -2.97
CA ILE A 83 -1.20 -3.32 -3.37
C ILE A 83 -1.91 -3.17 -4.70
N GLY A 84 -3.08 -2.51 -4.67
CA GLY A 84 -3.82 -2.16 -5.90
C GLY A 84 -3.23 -0.93 -6.56
N CYS A 85 -2.77 -1.04 -7.81
CA CYS A 85 -2.16 0.10 -8.50
C CYS A 85 -2.12 -0.10 -10.02
N VAL A 86 -1.76 0.97 -10.75
CA VAL A 86 -1.37 0.91 -12.16
C VAL A 86 0.13 0.61 -12.29
N ASP A 87 0.56 0.16 -13.46
CA ASP A 87 1.96 -0.18 -13.75
C ASP A 87 2.92 0.98 -13.48
N ASN A 88 2.54 2.23 -13.79
CA ASN A 88 3.34 3.40 -13.48
C ASN A 88 3.67 3.54 -11.99
N ALA A 89 2.72 3.24 -11.11
CA ALA A 89 2.96 3.35 -9.67
C ALA A 89 4.06 2.40 -9.20
N ILE A 90 4.14 1.20 -9.78
CA ILE A 90 5.19 0.24 -9.48
C ILE A 90 6.55 0.79 -9.92
N PHE A 91 6.65 1.22 -11.17
CA PHE A 91 7.92 1.69 -11.75
C PHE A 91 8.42 2.97 -11.11
N THR A 92 7.52 3.91 -10.86
CA THR A 92 7.89 5.26 -10.44
C THR A 92 8.06 5.38 -8.93
N TYR A 93 7.17 4.78 -8.15
CA TYR A 93 7.08 5.07 -6.70
C TYR A 93 7.42 3.85 -5.82
N LEU A 94 7.00 2.63 -6.20
CA LEU A 94 6.99 1.50 -5.28
C LEU A 94 8.20 0.56 -5.42
N SER A 95 8.76 0.39 -6.63
CA SER A 95 9.83 -0.58 -6.85
C SER A 95 11.07 -0.35 -5.99
N GLN A 96 11.40 0.90 -5.69
CA GLN A 96 12.55 1.25 -4.84
C GLN A 96 12.36 0.90 -3.37
N SER A 97 11.12 0.71 -2.93
CA SER A 97 10.83 0.27 -1.56
C SER A 97 11.07 -1.22 -1.35
N LEU A 98 11.10 -2.02 -2.42
CA LEU A 98 11.21 -3.48 -2.32
C LEU A 98 12.55 -3.95 -1.72
N PRO A 99 13.74 -3.43 -2.14
CA PRO A 99 14.99 -3.85 -1.53
C PRO A 99 15.04 -3.63 -0.01
N PRO A 100 14.79 -2.41 0.53
CA PRO A 100 14.81 -2.21 1.98
C PRO A 100 13.69 -2.95 2.71
N LEU A 101 12.56 -3.24 2.04
CA LEU A 101 11.48 -4.03 2.60
C LEU A 101 11.92 -5.49 2.81
N PHE A 102 12.53 -6.11 1.80
CA PHE A 102 12.99 -7.50 1.84
C PHE A 102 14.21 -7.70 2.73
N GLU A 103 15.10 -6.70 2.81
CA GLU A 103 16.25 -6.73 3.73
C GLU A 103 15.80 -6.80 5.20
N LYS A 104 14.80 -5.98 5.57
CA LYS A 104 14.32 -5.89 6.95
C LYS A 104 13.27 -6.94 7.30
N ALA A 105 12.49 -7.42 6.33
CA ALA A 105 11.45 -8.41 6.50
C ALA A 105 11.60 -9.54 5.46
N PRO A 106 12.54 -10.47 5.65
CA PRO A 106 12.91 -11.45 4.62
C PRO A 106 11.80 -12.48 4.30
N ARG A 107 10.75 -12.55 5.13
CA ARG A 107 9.60 -13.45 4.91
C ARG A 107 8.34 -12.74 4.41
N ILE A 108 8.45 -11.44 4.07
CA ILE A 108 7.33 -10.69 3.49
C ILE A 108 7.18 -11.03 2.00
N GLY A 109 5.95 -11.12 1.53
CA GLY A 109 5.62 -11.11 0.10
C GLY A 109 4.96 -9.79 -0.28
N VAL A 110 5.09 -9.38 -1.54
CA VAL A 110 4.37 -8.24 -2.12
C VAL A 110 3.67 -8.70 -3.38
N GLU A 111 2.36 -8.43 -3.46
CA GLU A 111 1.53 -8.73 -4.62
C GLU A 111 0.94 -7.43 -5.17
N PHE A 112 1.32 -7.05 -6.39
CA PHE A 112 0.70 -5.94 -7.08
C PHE A 112 -0.53 -6.43 -7.87
N ARG A 113 -1.65 -5.74 -7.70
CA ARG A 113 -2.92 -6.04 -8.38
C ARG A 113 -3.38 -4.86 -9.22
N PRO A 114 -4.00 -5.09 -10.38
CA PRO A 114 -4.64 -4.03 -11.12
C PRO A 114 -5.68 -3.31 -10.26
N ILE A 115 -5.60 -1.98 -10.22
CA ILE A 115 -6.59 -1.19 -9.49
C ILE A 115 -7.87 -1.06 -10.29
N THR A 116 -9.00 -1.14 -9.62
CA THR A 116 -10.35 -0.98 -10.19
C THR A 116 -11.13 0.04 -9.38
N SER A 117 -12.29 0.49 -9.89
CA SER A 117 -13.20 1.38 -9.15
C SER A 117 -13.68 0.80 -7.81
N ARG A 118 -13.56 -0.52 -7.61
CA ARG A 118 -13.93 -1.21 -6.36
C ARG A 118 -12.84 -1.19 -5.29
N PHE A 119 -11.72 -0.52 -5.50
CA PHE A 119 -10.62 -0.53 -4.54
C PHE A 119 -11.00 -0.09 -3.11
N PRO A 120 -11.95 0.84 -2.88
CA PRO A 120 -12.37 1.18 -1.52
C PRO A 120 -12.99 -0.02 -0.78
N GLU A 121 -13.86 -0.79 -1.47
CA GLU A 121 -14.44 -2.02 -0.95
C GLU A 121 -13.36 -3.09 -0.70
N GLN A 122 -12.42 -3.24 -1.64
CA GLN A 122 -11.32 -4.21 -1.51
C GLN A 122 -10.38 -3.87 -0.34
N LEU A 123 -10.16 -2.59 -0.04
CA LEU A 123 -9.43 -2.15 1.14
C LEU A 123 -10.22 -2.45 2.44
N ALA A 124 -11.53 -2.23 2.44
CA ALA A 124 -12.39 -2.49 3.58
C ALA A 124 -12.45 -3.99 3.93
N THR A 125 -12.59 -4.85 2.92
CA THR A 125 -12.68 -6.31 3.09
C THR A 125 -11.33 -7.01 3.32
N GLY A 126 -10.22 -6.33 3.06
CA GLY A 126 -8.87 -6.93 3.18
C GLY A 126 -8.42 -7.72 1.96
N GLU A 127 -9.13 -7.59 0.85
CA GLU A 127 -8.67 -8.09 -0.45
C GLU A 127 -7.44 -7.32 -0.92
N LEU A 128 -7.35 -6.01 -0.59
CA LEU A 128 -6.17 -5.16 -0.69
C LEU A 128 -5.76 -4.66 0.69
N ASP A 129 -4.45 -4.53 0.91
CA ASP A 129 -3.90 -3.86 2.09
C ASP A 129 -3.69 -2.36 1.81
N PHE A 130 -3.22 -2.03 0.62
CA PHE A 130 -2.96 -0.66 0.15
C PHE A 130 -3.48 -0.47 -1.27
N ALA A 131 -3.69 0.79 -1.63
CA ALA A 131 -3.93 1.19 -3.01
C ALA A 131 -3.11 2.43 -3.35
N VAL A 132 -2.68 2.56 -4.61
CA VAL A 132 -2.10 3.80 -5.13
C VAL A 132 -3.04 4.39 -6.15
N TYR A 133 -3.50 5.64 -5.89
CA TYR A 133 -4.50 6.30 -6.69
C TYR A 133 -4.27 7.82 -6.77
N PRO A 134 -4.67 8.51 -7.84
CA PRO A 134 -4.43 9.94 -7.99
C PRO A 134 -5.08 10.79 -6.92
N THR A 135 -6.28 10.42 -6.51
CA THR A 135 -7.11 11.16 -5.54
C THR A 135 -7.56 10.25 -4.41
N ALA A 136 -7.73 10.79 -3.21
CA ALA A 136 -8.39 10.07 -2.13
C ALA A 136 -9.91 10.27 -2.27
N PRO A 137 -10.72 9.20 -2.23
CA PRO A 137 -12.16 9.32 -2.08
C PRO A 137 -12.51 10.02 -0.76
N GLU A 138 -13.60 10.77 -0.73
CA GLU A 138 -14.15 11.26 0.52
C GLU A 138 -14.67 10.08 1.35
N SER A 139 -14.06 9.84 2.50
CA SER A 139 -14.40 8.71 3.38
C SER A 139 -13.79 8.91 4.75
N ASP A 140 -14.59 8.63 5.79
CA ASP A 140 -14.14 8.67 7.18
C ASP A 140 -13.28 7.46 7.59
N VAL A 141 -13.27 6.42 6.77
CA VAL A 141 -12.57 5.14 7.05
C VAL A 141 -11.38 4.88 6.13
N LEU A 142 -11.11 5.75 5.16
CA LEU A 142 -9.95 5.67 4.29
C LEU A 142 -8.94 6.76 4.62
N HIS A 143 -7.74 6.32 4.91
CA HIS A 143 -6.58 7.18 5.13
C HIS A 143 -5.74 7.28 3.88
N SER A 144 -5.01 8.38 3.74
CA SER A 144 -4.10 8.58 2.60
C SER A 144 -2.87 9.38 2.98
N ALA A 145 -1.78 9.13 2.26
CA ALA A 145 -0.57 9.94 2.29
C ALA A 145 -0.05 10.16 0.86
N PRO A 146 0.44 11.36 0.53
CA PRO A 146 1.02 11.63 -0.78
C PRO A 146 2.32 10.83 -0.95
N LEU A 147 2.54 10.30 -2.15
CA LEU A 147 3.79 9.63 -2.51
C LEU A 147 4.83 10.66 -2.98
N ALA A 148 4.50 11.39 -4.05
CA ALA A 148 5.36 12.45 -4.58
C ALA A 148 4.58 13.31 -5.58
N GLU A 149 5.12 14.47 -5.92
CA GLU A 149 4.57 15.33 -6.96
C GLU A 149 4.96 14.83 -8.34
N ASP A 150 4.03 14.94 -9.28
CA ASP A 150 4.23 14.59 -10.69
C ASP A 150 3.37 15.52 -11.58
N VAL A 151 3.70 15.57 -12.84
CA VAL A 151 2.99 16.35 -13.85
C VAL A 151 3.03 15.63 -15.19
N PHE A 152 1.99 15.77 -16.00
CA PHE A 152 2.02 15.24 -17.35
C PHE A 152 2.86 16.15 -18.26
N VAL A 153 3.73 15.53 -19.04
CA VAL A 153 4.53 16.19 -20.09
C VAL A 153 4.19 15.57 -21.45
N LEU A 154 4.29 16.38 -22.50
CA LEU A 154 4.18 15.92 -23.88
C LEU A 154 5.54 15.44 -24.35
N ALA A 155 5.58 14.29 -25.00
CA ALA A 155 6.80 13.67 -25.47
C ALA A 155 6.62 13.02 -26.85
N CYS A 156 7.72 12.84 -27.56
CA CYS A 156 7.78 12.11 -28.84
C CYS A 156 9.21 11.64 -29.11
N SER A 157 9.42 10.92 -30.22
CA SER A 157 10.77 10.64 -30.72
C SER A 157 11.48 11.95 -31.10
N LYS A 158 12.81 12.02 -30.88
CA LYS A 158 13.66 13.15 -31.32
C LYS A 158 13.61 13.39 -32.83
N ASN A 159 13.26 12.35 -33.60
CA ASN A 159 13.12 12.45 -35.06
C ASN A 159 11.76 12.96 -35.51
N HIS A 160 10.81 13.09 -34.59
CA HIS A 160 9.44 13.57 -34.84
C HIS A 160 9.47 15.04 -35.31
N PRO A 161 8.61 15.45 -36.28
CA PRO A 161 8.55 16.84 -36.71
C PRO A 161 8.31 17.86 -35.60
N LEU A 162 7.51 17.52 -34.59
CA LEU A 162 7.29 18.36 -33.41
C LEU A 162 8.58 18.63 -32.62
N ALA A 163 9.47 17.65 -32.48
CA ALA A 163 10.77 17.87 -31.81
C ALA A 163 11.63 18.89 -32.58
N ARG A 164 11.71 18.74 -33.89
CA ARG A 164 12.46 19.71 -34.78
C ARG A 164 11.82 21.08 -34.77
N LEU A 165 10.49 21.18 -34.71
CA LEU A 165 9.79 22.45 -34.69
C LEU A 165 10.02 23.19 -33.35
N ARG A 166 10.00 22.45 -32.23
CA ARG A 166 10.27 22.97 -30.89
C ARG A 166 11.67 23.61 -30.78
N GLU A 167 12.68 23.09 -31.46
CA GLU A 167 14.03 23.70 -31.49
C GLU A 167 14.06 25.10 -32.11
N LYS A 168 13.06 25.42 -32.94
CA LYS A 168 12.98 26.68 -33.68
C LYS A 168 12.05 27.71 -33.02
N ARG A 169 11.01 27.27 -32.34
CA ARG A 169 10.03 28.12 -31.70
C ARG A 169 9.20 27.36 -30.66
N ALA A 170 8.45 28.06 -29.81
CA ALA A 170 7.44 27.48 -28.98
C ALA A 170 6.36 26.74 -29.82
N LEU A 171 5.87 25.64 -29.31
CA LEU A 171 4.79 24.86 -29.92
C LEU A 171 3.44 25.43 -29.51
N THR A 172 2.47 25.40 -30.42
CA THR A 172 1.08 25.76 -30.21
C THR A 172 0.18 24.55 -30.40
N ALA A 173 -1.09 24.63 -30.00
CA ALA A 173 -2.07 23.55 -30.17
C ALA A 173 -2.22 23.11 -31.66
N GLU A 174 -2.14 24.08 -32.59
CA GLU A 174 -2.24 23.83 -34.04
C GLU A 174 -1.13 22.91 -34.55
N ASP A 175 0.06 22.97 -33.95
CA ASP A 175 1.21 22.15 -34.38
C ASP A 175 1.00 20.66 -34.17
N PHE A 176 0.15 20.30 -33.19
CA PHE A 176 -0.15 18.89 -32.87
C PHE A 176 -1.22 18.27 -33.76
N LYS A 177 -2.11 19.06 -34.34
CA LYS A 177 -3.26 18.58 -35.13
C LYS A 177 -2.89 17.65 -36.29
N PRO A 178 -1.80 17.88 -37.03
CA PRO A 178 -1.42 16.98 -38.14
C PRO A 178 -0.91 15.61 -37.71
N TYR A 179 -0.58 15.41 -36.43
CA TYR A 179 0.12 14.22 -35.97
C TYR A 179 -0.75 13.36 -35.09
N ARG A 180 -0.57 12.04 -35.22
CA ARG A 180 -1.29 11.04 -34.47
C ARG A 180 -0.79 10.92 -33.04
N GLN A 181 -1.69 10.62 -32.11
CA GLN A 181 -1.43 10.53 -30.69
C GLN A 181 -1.57 9.11 -30.15
N VAL A 182 -0.69 8.69 -29.24
CA VAL A 182 -0.92 7.60 -28.31
C VAL A 182 -1.42 8.16 -26.99
N ARG A 183 -2.43 7.53 -26.41
CA ARG A 183 -3.09 7.99 -25.19
C ARG A 183 -3.17 6.92 -24.12
N ILE A 184 -2.91 7.31 -22.87
CA ILE A 184 -3.20 6.49 -21.70
C ILE A 184 -4.69 6.55 -21.44
N ALA A 185 -5.35 5.39 -21.35
CA ALA A 185 -6.77 5.24 -21.06
C ALA A 185 -6.95 4.02 -20.14
N THR A 186 -7.11 4.25 -18.86
CA THR A 186 -7.24 3.21 -17.83
C THR A 186 -8.68 2.67 -17.73
N ALA A 187 -9.65 3.36 -18.32
CA ALA A 187 -11.03 2.91 -18.50
C ALA A 187 -11.45 2.97 -19.97
N PRO A 188 -12.45 2.18 -20.41
CA PRO A 188 -13.00 2.27 -21.75
C PRO A 188 -13.42 3.71 -22.09
N ALA A 189 -13.16 4.16 -23.30
CA ALA A 189 -13.34 5.54 -23.77
C ALA A 189 -14.77 6.12 -23.62
N LYS A 190 -15.74 5.31 -23.20
CA LYS A 190 -17.16 5.67 -23.00
C LYS A 190 -17.52 6.04 -21.56
N TYR A 191 -16.60 5.91 -20.59
CA TYR A 191 -16.90 6.20 -19.18
C TYR A 191 -16.26 7.53 -18.77
N ASP A 192 -17.08 8.55 -18.61
CA ASP A 192 -16.71 9.86 -18.03
C ASP A 192 -16.24 9.80 -16.56
N ALA A 193 -16.29 8.61 -15.96
CA ALA A 193 -15.96 8.32 -14.57
C ALA A 193 -14.56 7.68 -14.38
N ASP A 194 -13.63 7.81 -15.32
CA ASP A 194 -12.23 7.42 -15.09
C ASP A 194 -11.60 8.44 -14.14
N PRO A 195 -11.18 8.04 -12.92
CA PRO A 195 -10.57 8.98 -11.97
C PRO A 195 -9.21 9.51 -12.43
N TRP A 196 -8.57 8.85 -13.40
CA TRP A 196 -7.46 9.41 -14.19
C TRP A 196 -7.97 10.43 -15.22
N SER A 197 -9.28 10.52 -15.49
CA SER A 197 -9.86 11.46 -16.43
C SER A 197 -9.79 12.91 -15.92
N ASN A 198 -9.78 13.14 -14.60
CA ASN A 198 -9.55 14.47 -14.03
C ASN A 198 -8.12 14.97 -14.26
N THR A 199 -7.17 14.06 -14.48
CA THR A 199 -5.85 14.40 -15.04
C THR A 199 -5.87 14.47 -16.57
N ARG A 200 -6.90 13.91 -17.22
CA ARG A 200 -7.12 13.93 -18.68
C ARG A 200 -7.66 15.26 -19.20
N SER A 201 -8.47 15.97 -18.41
CA SER A 201 -8.97 17.28 -18.83
C SER A 201 -7.87 18.33 -18.93
N ASP A 202 -6.76 18.09 -18.22
CA ASP A 202 -5.62 19.01 -18.18
C ASP A 202 -4.56 18.71 -19.27
N VAL A 203 -4.67 17.57 -19.97
CA VAL A 203 -3.93 17.31 -21.20
C VAL A 203 -4.88 17.64 -22.36
N PRO A 204 -4.65 18.72 -23.10
CA PRO A 204 -5.55 19.14 -24.15
C PRO A 204 -5.84 18.00 -25.12
N MET A 205 -7.11 17.81 -25.50
CA MET A 205 -7.45 16.99 -26.67
C MET A 205 -6.97 17.71 -27.92
N LEU A 206 -5.68 17.72 -28.14
CA LEU A 206 -5.03 18.45 -29.23
C LEU A 206 -5.23 17.80 -30.59
N ALA A 207 -5.84 16.61 -30.64
CA ALA A 207 -6.04 15.91 -31.89
C ALA A 207 -7.34 15.10 -31.88
N ASP A 208 -8.14 15.26 -32.91
CA ASP A 208 -9.17 14.29 -33.30
C ASP A 208 -8.57 12.94 -33.74
N THR A 209 -7.26 12.81 -33.66
CA THR A 209 -6.44 11.75 -34.26
C THR A 209 -5.74 10.88 -33.22
N VAL A 210 -6.40 10.53 -32.12
CA VAL A 210 -5.88 9.47 -31.25
C VAL A 210 -5.92 8.15 -32.02
N THR A 211 -4.76 7.52 -32.19
CA THR A 211 -4.60 6.30 -32.99
C THR A 211 -4.45 5.06 -32.11
N VAL A 212 -3.85 5.22 -30.91
CA VAL A 212 -3.62 4.13 -29.98
C VAL A 212 -4.09 4.54 -28.59
N TRP A 213 -4.86 3.65 -27.95
CA TRP A 213 -5.23 3.75 -26.53
C TRP A 213 -4.64 2.56 -25.79
N THR A 214 -4.03 2.79 -24.66
CA THR A 214 -3.48 1.73 -23.81
C THR A 214 -3.72 2.05 -22.32
N PRO A 215 -4.08 1.06 -21.49
CA PRO A 215 -4.16 1.25 -20.03
C PRO A 215 -2.78 1.21 -19.36
N PHE A 216 -1.72 0.89 -20.11
CA PHE A 216 -0.38 0.68 -19.59
C PHE A 216 0.50 1.90 -19.85
N PHE A 217 0.89 2.58 -18.79
CA PHE A 217 1.71 3.80 -18.87
C PHE A 217 3.08 3.53 -19.51
N ASN A 218 3.71 2.42 -19.14
CA ASN A 218 5.04 2.07 -19.65
C ASN A 218 5.04 1.76 -21.17
N SER A 219 3.95 1.20 -21.68
CA SER A 219 3.81 0.91 -23.11
C SER A 219 3.82 2.16 -23.99
N VAL A 220 3.40 3.30 -23.46
CA VAL A 220 3.36 4.56 -24.24
C VAL A 220 4.76 4.99 -24.65
N LEU A 221 5.76 4.82 -23.78
CA LEU A 221 7.15 5.17 -24.11
C LEU A 221 7.68 4.29 -25.24
N GLN A 222 7.41 2.98 -25.19
CA GLN A 222 7.82 2.06 -26.26
C GLN A 222 7.12 2.41 -27.59
N ILE A 223 5.81 2.66 -27.55
CA ILE A 223 5.04 3.02 -28.73
C ILE A 223 5.57 4.30 -29.39
N MET A 224 5.87 5.34 -28.59
CA MET A 224 6.46 6.58 -29.11
C MET A 224 7.88 6.39 -29.64
N SER A 225 8.66 5.46 -29.08
CA SER A 225 9.99 5.12 -29.56
C SER A 225 9.96 4.44 -30.93
N ASP A 226 8.99 3.58 -31.16
CA ASP A 226 8.88 2.72 -32.34
C ASP A 226 8.06 3.35 -33.48
N THR A 227 7.42 4.51 -33.23
CA THR A 227 6.49 5.13 -34.16
C THR A 227 6.66 6.63 -34.27
N GLU A 228 5.94 7.25 -35.21
CA GLU A 228 5.80 8.72 -35.31
C GLU A 228 4.61 9.25 -34.48
N LEU A 229 4.33 8.63 -33.31
CA LEU A 229 3.29 9.10 -32.42
C LEU A 229 3.89 10.02 -31.35
N TRP A 230 3.13 11.02 -30.94
CA TRP A 230 3.38 11.77 -29.74
C TRP A 230 2.39 11.35 -28.65
N GLY A 231 2.73 11.62 -27.38
CA GLY A 231 1.85 11.28 -26.25
C GLY A 231 2.12 12.12 -25.03
N ALA A 232 1.17 12.05 -24.08
CA ALA A 232 1.32 12.64 -22.75
C ALA A 232 1.65 11.54 -21.75
N VAL A 233 2.70 11.75 -20.95
CA VAL A 233 3.15 10.81 -19.94
C VAL A 233 3.51 11.54 -18.65
N PRO A 234 3.41 10.88 -17.48
CA PRO A 234 3.92 11.42 -16.23
C PRO A 234 5.43 11.70 -16.35
N TYR A 235 5.86 12.86 -15.86
CA TYR A 235 7.27 13.29 -15.94
C TYR A 235 8.19 12.34 -15.19
N GLN A 236 7.78 11.90 -14.00
CA GLN A 236 8.59 10.99 -13.19
C GLN A 236 8.80 9.64 -13.89
N LEU A 237 7.77 9.14 -14.57
CA LEU A 237 7.89 7.93 -15.40
C LEU A 237 8.91 8.14 -16.51
N PHE A 238 8.82 9.26 -17.26
CA PHE A 238 9.74 9.58 -18.34
C PHE A 238 11.18 9.65 -17.82
N MET A 239 11.42 10.36 -16.73
CA MET A 239 12.77 10.54 -16.16
C MET A 239 13.37 9.22 -15.66
N ARG A 240 12.56 8.34 -15.06
CA ARG A 240 13.03 7.02 -14.62
C ARG A 240 13.41 6.10 -15.76
N GLN A 241 12.72 6.21 -16.88
CA GLN A 241 12.92 5.31 -18.02
C GLN A 241 13.76 5.92 -19.16
N ARG A 242 14.13 7.20 -19.09
CA ARG A 242 14.86 7.89 -20.16
C ARG A 242 16.13 7.16 -20.62
N ARG A 243 16.77 6.42 -19.73
CA ARG A 243 17.98 5.64 -20.07
C ARG A 243 17.68 4.46 -21.02
N TRP A 244 16.44 3.97 -21.02
CA TRP A 244 16.00 2.89 -21.91
C TRP A 244 15.44 3.43 -23.22
N PHE A 245 15.03 4.70 -23.24
CA PHE A 245 14.46 5.39 -24.37
C PHE A 245 15.23 6.70 -24.67
N PRO A 246 16.54 6.60 -25.05
CA PRO A 246 17.40 7.80 -25.22
C PRO A 246 16.97 8.68 -26.39
N ASP A 247 16.13 8.15 -27.27
CA ASP A 247 15.62 8.87 -28.45
C ASP A 247 14.31 9.60 -28.21
N LEU A 248 13.70 9.44 -27.04
CA LEU A 248 12.53 10.21 -26.65
C LEU A 248 12.93 11.56 -26.05
N VAL A 249 12.19 12.59 -26.42
CA VAL A 249 12.37 13.96 -25.93
C VAL A 249 11.07 14.51 -25.37
N ILE A 250 11.19 15.33 -24.32
CA ILE A 250 10.07 16.09 -23.77
C ILE A 250 9.87 17.33 -24.65
N LEU A 251 8.68 17.53 -25.14
CA LEU A 251 8.26 18.74 -25.87
C LEU A 251 7.97 19.91 -24.94
N GLY A 252 7.42 19.62 -23.77
CA GLY A 252 7.06 20.56 -22.73
C GLY A 252 5.84 20.07 -21.94
N ARG A 253 5.36 20.87 -21.01
CA ARG A 253 4.07 20.65 -20.37
C ARG A 253 3.10 21.75 -20.77
N PRO A 254 1.82 21.48 -21.04
CA PRO A 254 0.81 22.52 -21.20
C PRO A 254 0.73 23.40 -19.95
N ALA A 255 0.53 24.70 -20.09
CA ALA A 255 0.34 25.63 -18.96
C ALA A 255 -0.87 25.23 -18.09
N SER A 256 -1.90 24.67 -18.72
CA SER A 256 -3.13 24.19 -18.08
C SER A 256 -2.93 22.93 -17.22
N THR A 257 -1.80 22.21 -17.39
CA THR A 257 -1.56 20.93 -16.69
C THR A 257 -1.27 21.16 -15.20
N LYS A 258 -2.08 20.54 -14.35
CA LYS A 258 -1.91 20.60 -12.88
C LYS A 258 -0.87 19.62 -12.39
N ILE A 259 -0.12 20.04 -11.37
CA ILE A 259 0.69 19.12 -10.57
C ILE A 259 -0.27 18.24 -9.78
N PHE A 260 -0.02 16.93 -9.78
CA PHE A 260 -0.78 15.96 -9.02
C PHE A 260 0.15 15.15 -8.13
N SER A 261 -0.40 14.59 -7.07
CA SER A 261 0.35 13.72 -6.16
C SER A 261 -0.43 12.44 -5.96
N PRO A 262 -0.02 11.33 -6.58
CA PRO A 262 -0.61 10.03 -6.29
C PRO A 262 -0.50 9.72 -4.81
N LYS A 263 -1.56 9.15 -4.24
CA LYS A 263 -1.66 8.87 -2.81
C LYS A 263 -1.58 7.37 -2.56
N LEU A 264 -0.84 7.00 -1.54
CA LEU A 264 -0.96 5.71 -0.91
C LEU A 264 -2.19 5.75 0.00
N LEU A 265 -3.14 4.82 -0.20
CA LEU A 265 -4.39 4.73 0.55
C LEU A 265 -4.45 3.41 1.32
N TRP A 266 -5.10 3.44 2.49
CA TRP A 266 -5.38 2.26 3.31
C TRP A 266 -6.65 2.46 4.12
N HIS A 267 -7.26 1.36 4.56
CA HIS A 267 -8.46 1.39 5.39
C HIS A 267 -8.10 1.53 6.88
N ASP A 268 -9.02 2.09 7.67
CA ASP A 268 -8.88 2.30 9.11
C ASP A 268 -8.49 1.02 9.88
N ARG A 269 -8.98 -0.15 9.46
CA ARG A 269 -8.59 -1.46 10.02
C ARG A 269 -7.07 -1.70 10.07
N LEU A 270 -6.28 -1.02 9.26
CA LEU A 270 -4.82 -1.13 9.18
C LEU A 270 -4.11 0.13 9.68
N HIS A 271 -4.87 1.12 10.19
CA HIS A 271 -4.28 2.41 10.56
C HIS A 271 -3.26 2.25 11.68
N ASP A 272 -3.61 1.51 12.71
CA ASP A 272 -2.79 1.28 13.90
C ASP A 272 -2.11 -0.10 13.93
N ASP A 273 -2.30 -0.94 12.88
CA ASP A 273 -1.59 -2.22 12.77
C ASP A 273 -0.08 -1.98 12.64
N PRO A 274 0.76 -2.42 13.62
CA PRO A 274 2.19 -2.10 13.63
C PRO A 274 2.93 -2.53 12.36
N ALA A 275 2.56 -3.67 11.77
CA ALA A 275 3.13 -4.15 10.52
C ALA A 275 2.79 -3.23 9.36
N SER A 276 1.52 -2.80 9.27
CA SER A 276 1.06 -1.87 8.22
C SER A 276 1.66 -0.48 8.38
N VAL A 277 1.80 0.02 9.62
CA VAL A 277 2.49 1.29 9.92
C VAL A 277 3.93 1.24 9.42
N TRP A 278 4.64 0.17 9.72
CA TRP A 278 6.02 -0.01 9.28
C TRP A 278 6.12 -0.13 7.75
N VAL A 279 5.29 -0.96 7.11
CA VAL A 279 5.26 -1.11 5.64
C VAL A 279 5.00 0.25 4.97
N ARG A 280 4.01 1.01 5.44
CA ARG A 280 3.72 2.37 4.92
C ARG A 280 4.93 3.27 5.01
N SER A 281 5.65 3.26 6.15
CA SER A 281 6.84 4.08 6.33
C SER A 281 7.92 3.78 5.32
N VAL A 282 8.13 2.51 4.98
CA VAL A 282 9.09 2.08 3.94
C VAL A 282 8.62 2.52 2.55
N LEU A 283 7.35 2.29 2.20
CA LEU A 283 6.78 2.68 0.89
C LEU A 283 6.88 4.20 0.66
N LEU A 284 6.50 5.00 1.67
CA LEU A 284 6.52 6.46 1.58
C LEU A 284 7.94 7.04 1.56
N SER A 285 8.89 6.40 2.26
CA SER A 285 10.28 6.87 2.26
C SER A 285 10.95 6.71 0.90
N ALA A 286 10.69 5.62 0.20
CA ALA A 286 11.26 5.33 -1.10
C ALA A 286 10.74 6.26 -2.21
N ALA A 287 9.53 6.81 -2.05
CA ALA A 287 8.92 7.72 -3.03
C ALA A 287 9.52 9.12 -3.03
N LYS A 288 10.41 9.46 -2.10
CA LYS A 288 11.00 10.81 -1.97
C LYS A 288 12.16 11.10 -2.93
N GLU A 289 12.79 10.08 -3.50
CA GLU A 289 13.93 10.22 -4.41
C GLU A 289 13.47 10.35 -5.88
N LEU A 290 12.76 11.43 -6.20
CA LEU A 290 12.23 11.69 -7.54
C LEU A 290 12.89 12.92 -8.17
N ALA A 291 12.76 13.05 -9.49
CA ALA A 291 13.28 14.19 -10.23
C ALA A 291 12.54 15.47 -9.86
N ASP A 292 13.28 16.57 -9.77
CA ASP A 292 12.70 17.89 -9.57
C ASP A 292 11.80 18.28 -10.75
N LEU A 293 10.68 18.92 -10.47
CA LEU A 293 9.75 19.46 -11.46
C LEU A 293 10.15 20.86 -11.94
N GLU A 294 11.14 21.49 -11.28
CA GLU A 294 11.64 22.81 -11.68
C GLU A 294 12.31 22.78 -13.05
N GLY A 295 12.17 23.85 -13.81
CA GLY A 295 12.81 24.01 -15.11
C GLY A 295 12.15 23.24 -16.27
N LEU A 296 11.00 22.61 -16.07
CA LEU A 296 10.24 22.01 -17.15
C LEU A 296 9.74 23.08 -18.13
N PRO A 297 9.98 22.92 -19.44
CA PRO A 297 9.46 23.86 -20.44
C PRO A 297 7.94 23.93 -20.39
N VAL A 298 7.41 25.14 -20.27
CA VAL A 298 5.95 25.39 -20.28
C VAL A 298 5.52 25.80 -21.68
N LEU A 299 4.41 25.26 -22.15
CA LEU A 299 3.78 25.58 -23.42
C LEU A 299 2.54 26.44 -23.11
N GLU A 300 2.71 27.76 -23.21
CA GLU A 300 1.73 28.73 -22.74
C GLU A 300 0.42 28.71 -23.55
N ASP A 301 0.50 28.35 -24.84
CA ASP A 301 -0.63 28.30 -25.75
C ASP A 301 -1.34 26.94 -25.82
N LEU A 302 -1.14 26.08 -24.80
CA LEU A 302 -1.73 24.74 -24.72
C LEU A 302 -2.56 24.52 -23.46
#